data_1e522243b68a925e53eae8f328baa473
#
_entry.id   1e522243b68a925e53eae8f328baa473
#
_cell.length_a   1.000
_cell.length_b   1.000
_cell.length_c   1.000
_cell.angle_alpha   90.00
_cell.angle_beta   90.00
_cell.angle_gamma   90.00
#
_symmetry.space_group_name_H-M   'P 1'
#
loop_
_entity.id
_entity.type
_entity.pdbx_description
1 polymer ?
#
loop_
_entity_poly.entity_id
_entity_poly.type
_entity_poly.pdbx_seq_one_letter_code
_entity_poly.pdbx_strand_id
1 'polypeptide(L)'
;KQFDKVALKPDALRVTPEEVKNAYFHIRKDEGDALRLAAQRITSFHERQRTKTWMYQDGDATLGQLVGPVDAVGVYVPGGKAVYPSSVLMCAIPAKVAGVPRIVMVTPPQKGGINPYLLVAADIARVTEIYRVGGVQAVAALAYGTNTIARVDKIVGPGNIYVATAKRLLYGT
;
A
#
# COMPACT_ATOMS: atom_id res chain seq x y z
N LYS A 1 7.26 20.42 5.23
CA LYS A 1 7.09 21.30 6.42
C LYS A 1 5.75 22.03 6.45
N GLN A 2 5.28 22.59 5.32
CA GLN A 2 4.10 23.46 5.27
C GLN A 2 2.81 22.75 5.68
N PHE A 3 2.57 21.53 5.22
CA PHE A 3 1.34 20.77 5.49
C PHE A 3 1.47 19.82 6.67
N ASP A 4 2.52 19.02 6.70
CA ASP A 4 2.67 17.96 7.73
C ASP A 4 3.33 18.48 9.01
N LYS A 5 3.89 19.73 8.99
CA LYS A 5 4.61 20.37 10.12
C LYS A 5 5.72 19.52 10.73
N VAL A 6 6.21 18.53 9.98
CA VAL A 6 7.29 17.60 10.34
C VAL A 6 8.43 17.78 9.34
N ALA A 7 9.67 17.85 9.82
CA ALA A 7 10.87 17.83 8.99
C ALA A 7 11.56 16.49 9.18
N LEU A 8 11.63 15.70 8.12
CA LEU A 8 12.32 14.40 8.09
C LEU A 8 13.57 14.51 7.22
N LYS A 9 14.62 13.83 7.64
CA LYS A 9 15.79 13.58 6.81
C LYS A 9 15.50 12.41 5.85
N PRO A 10 16.20 12.28 4.72
CA PRO A 10 15.97 11.19 3.76
C PRO A 10 16.05 9.79 4.37
N ASP A 11 16.98 9.57 5.29
CA ASP A 11 17.18 8.32 6.02
C ASP A 11 16.04 7.98 7.00
N ALA A 12 15.32 9.00 7.49
CA ALA A 12 14.17 8.84 8.38
C ALA A 12 12.84 8.65 7.63
N LEU A 13 12.83 8.68 6.29
CA LEU A 13 11.60 8.51 5.52
C LEU A 13 11.06 7.07 5.60
N ARG A 14 11.94 6.08 5.58
CA ARG A 14 11.56 4.66 5.66
C ARG A 14 11.27 4.26 7.11
N VAL A 15 10.20 3.53 7.31
CA VAL A 15 9.87 2.88 8.59
C VAL A 15 10.74 1.64 8.74
N THR A 16 11.32 1.46 9.92
CA THR A 16 12.14 0.28 10.21
C THR A 16 11.29 -0.92 10.62
N PRO A 17 11.79 -2.15 10.44
CA PRO A 17 11.11 -3.35 10.96
C PRO A 17 10.88 -3.32 12.48
N GLU A 18 11.79 -2.66 13.21
CA GLU A 18 11.68 -2.47 14.66
C GLU A 18 10.49 -1.60 15.06
N GLU A 19 10.26 -0.52 14.33
CA GLU A 19 9.08 0.34 14.57
C GLU A 19 7.78 -0.40 14.31
N VAL A 20 7.74 -1.27 13.30
CA VAL A 20 6.57 -2.13 13.04
C VAL A 20 6.35 -3.12 14.18
N LYS A 21 7.41 -3.77 14.68
CA LYS A 21 7.32 -4.67 15.84
C LYS A 21 6.86 -3.94 17.10
N ASN A 22 7.43 -2.75 17.35
CA ASN A 22 7.07 -1.93 18.51
C ASN A 22 5.60 -1.47 18.45
N ALA A 23 5.03 -1.28 17.28
CA ALA A 23 3.63 -0.89 17.13
C ALA A 23 2.64 -1.87 17.80
N TYR A 24 2.98 -3.16 17.85
CA TYR A 24 2.15 -4.16 18.53
C TYR A 24 2.01 -3.95 20.03
N PHE A 25 2.97 -3.31 20.69
CA PHE A 25 2.89 -2.98 22.12
C PHE A 25 1.99 -1.76 22.41
N HIS A 26 1.58 -1.03 21.35
CA HIS A 26 0.78 0.18 21.45
C HIS A 26 -0.68 0.01 20.99
N ILE A 27 -1.11 -1.23 20.73
CA ILE A 27 -2.51 -1.57 20.45
C ILE A 27 -2.97 -2.63 21.45
N ARG A 28 -4.27 -2.68 21.71
CA ARG A 28 -4.83 -3.73 22.55
C ARG A 28 -4.88 -5.06 21.78
N LYS A 29 -4.86 -6.17 22.52
CA LYS A 29 -4.91 -7.52 21.93
C LYS A 29 -6.18 -7.73 21.11
N ASP A 30 -7.35 -7.35 21.66
CA ASP A 30 -8.64 -7.49 21.00
C ASP A 30 -8.74 -6.69 19.68
N GLU A 31 -8.11 -5.52 19.62
CA GLU A 31 -8.05 -4.71 18.41
C GLU A 31 -7.13 -5.35 17.35
N GLY A 32 -5.99 -5.91 17.78
CA GLY A 32 -5.11 -6.68 16.91
C GLY A 32 -5.81 -7.92 16.33
N ASP A 33 -6.60 -8.61 17.14
CA ASP A 33 -7.38 -9.78 16.72
C ASP A 33 -8.49 -9.38 15.73
N ALA A 34 -9.14 -8.24 15.95
CA ALA A 34 -10.12 -7.67 15.02
C ALA A 34 -9.49 -7.32 13.65
N LEU A 35 -8.28 -6.74 13.62
CA LEU A 35 -7.55 -6.49 12.39
C LEU A 35 -7.19 -7.78 11.64
N ARG A 36 -6.78 -8.84 12.35
CA ARG A 36 -6.49 -10.15 11.75
C ARG A 36 -7.75 -10.78 11.16
N LEU A 37 -8.88 -10.72 11.88
CA LEU A 37 -10.17 -11.22 11.39
C LEU A 37 -10.62 -10.47 10.13
N ALA A 38 -10.51 -9.14 10.13
CA ALA A 38 -10.80 -8.32 8.96
C ALA A 38 -9.92 -8.71 7.77
N ALA A 39 -8.61 -8.85 7.99
CA ALA A 39 -7.67 -9.26 6.96
C ALA A 39 -8.01 -10.64 6.38
N GLN A 40 -8.38 -11.61 7.21
CA GLN A 40 -8.80 -12.94 6.79
C GLN A 40 -10.04 -12.89 5.87
N ARG A 41 -11.04 -12.12 6.27
CA ARG A 41 -12.29 -11.95 5.48
C ARG A 41 -12.02 -11.29 4.13
N ILE A 42 -11.20 -10.23 4.12
CA ILE A 42 -10.80 -9.53 2.89
C ILE A 42 -10.03 -10.48 1.98
N THR A 43 -9.06 -11.23 2.53
CA THR A 43 -8.30 -12.24 1.77
C THR A 43 -9.22 -13.26 1.13
N SER A 44 -10.11 -13.89 1.92
CA SER A 44 -11.05 -14.91 1.43
C SER A 44 -11.98 -14.39 0.33
N PHE A 45 -12.39 -13.12 0.40
CA PHE A 45 -13.19 -12.48 -0.64
C PHE A 45 -12.39 -12.30 -1.94
N HIS A 46 -11.19 -11.74 -1.85
CA HIS A 46 -10.37 -11.44 -3.04
C HIS A 46 -9.75 -12.69 -3.69
N GLU A 47 -9.52 -13.77 -2.94
CA GLU A 47 -9.12 -15.05 -3.52
C GLU A 47 -10.11 -15.58 -4.56
N ARG A 48 -11.41 -15.33 -4.38
CA ARG A 48 -12.47 -15.71 -5.33
C ARG A 48 -12.49 -14.84 -6.59
N GLN A 49 -11.83 -13.69 -6.58
CA GLN A 49 -11.75 -12.77 -7.72
C GLN A 49 -10.53 -13.04 -8.61
N ARG A 50 -9.66 -14.00 -8.25
CA ARG A 50 -8.47 -14.30 -9.04
C ARG A 50 -8.86 -14.84 -10.41
N THR A 51 -8.49 -14.11 -11.46
CA THR A 51 -8.56 -14.57 -12.84
C THR A 51 -7.42 -15.57 -13.11
N LYS A 52 -7.70 -16.61 -13.86
CA LYS A 52 -6.69 -17.62 -14.25
C LYS A 52 -6.23 -17.39 -15.68
N THR A 53 -4.97 -17.68 -15.95
CA THR A 53 -4.45 -17.86 -17.32
C THR A 53 -5.21 -19.01 -17.99
N TRP A 54 -5.60 -18.82 -19.25
CA TRP A 54 -6.21 -19.85 -20.07
C TRP A 54 -5.65 -19.80 -21.48
N MET A 55 -5.57 -20.96 -22.13
CA MET A 55 -5.08 -21.12 -23.50
C MET A 55 -5.89 -22.23 -24.19
N TYR A 56 -6.04 -22.12 -25.50
CA TYR A 56 -6.66 -23.14 -26.34
C TYR A 56 -6.02 -23.19 -27.73
N GLN A 57 -6.21 -24.28 -28.46
CA GLN A 57 -5.79 -24.44 -29.86
C GLN A 57 -6.94 -24.07 -30.79
N ASP A 58 -6.61 -23.32 -31.85
CA ASP A 58 -7.50 -22.98 -32.95
C ASP A 58 -6.75 -23.23 -34.25
N GLY A 59 -6.94 -24.45 -34.82
CA GLY A 59 -6.11 -24.96 -35.92
C GLY A 59 -4.63 -25.03 -35.52
N ASP A 60 -3.77 -24.34 -36.27
CA ASP A 60 -2.32 -24.26 -36.00
C ASP A 60 -1.94 -23.13 -35.03
N ALA A 61 -2.91 -22.32 -34.59
CA ALA A 61 -2.68 -21.22 -33.70
C ALA A 61 -2.97 -21.58 -32.22
N THR A 62 -2.12 -21.11 -31.33
CA THR A 62 -2.38 -21.14 -29.88
C THR A 62 -2.84 -19.77 -29.43
N LEU A 63 -4.06 -19.68 -28.91
CA LEU A 63 -4.67 -18.44 -28.41
C LEU A 63 -4.90 -18.51 -26.90
N GLY A 64 -4.89 -17.37 -26.22
CA GLY A 64 -5.15 -17.36 -24.79
C GLY A 64 -4.96 -16.01 -24.12
N GLN A 65 -5.14 -16.01 -22.81
CA GLN A 65 -4.92 -14.85 -21.96
C GLN A 65 -3.95 -15.20 -20.83
N LEU A 66 -2.82 -14.53 -20.79
CA LEU A 66 -1.90 -14.61 -19.67
C LEU A 66 -2.32 -13.60 -18.59
N VAL A 67 -2.52 -14.09 -17.38
CA VAL A 67 -2.87 -13.27 -16.22
C VAL A 67 -1.76 -13.38 -15.20
N GLY A 68 -1.14 -12.26 -14.87
CA GLY A 68 -0.07 -12.17 -13.88
C GLY A 68 -0.17 -10.90 -13.03
N PRO A 69 0.52 -10.86 -11.89
CA PRO A 69 0.63 -9.64 -11.10
C PRO A 69 1.50 -8.60 -11.81
N VAL A 70 1.35 -7.34 -11.41
CA VAL A 70 2.37 -6.30 -11.65
C VAL A 70 3.53 -6.50 -10.67
N ASP A 71 4.71 -5.92 -10.95
CA ASP A 71 5.89 -6.12 -10.11
C ASP A 71 5.82 -5.33 -8.80
N ALA A 72 5.22 -4.14 -8.81
CA ALA A 72 5.13 -3.29 -7.64
C ALA A 72 3.83 -2.48 -7.56
N VAL A 73 3.27 -2.36 -6.36
CA VAL A 73 2.09 -1.53 -6.07
C VAL A 73 2.40 -0.54 -4.95
N GLY A 74 2.09 0.73 -5.20
CA GLY A 74 2.08 1.78 -4.21
C GLY A 74 0.70 1.91 -3.56
N VAL A 75 0.64 1.85 -2.24
CA VAL A 75 -0.57 2.01 -1.44
C VAL A 75 -0.53 3.37 -0.74
N TYR A 76 -1.36 4.30 -1.17
CA TYR A 76 -1.51 5.58 -0.49
C TYR A 76 -2.52 5.44 0.66
N VAL A 77 -2.07 5.71 1.89
CA VAL A 77 -2.91 5.70 3.08
C VAL A 77 -3.03 7.13 3.62
N PRO A 78 -4.24 7.69 3.72
CA PRO A 78 -4.41 9.03 4.26
C PRO A 78 -3.90 9.12 5.70
N GLY A 79 -3.17 10.18 6.01
CA GLY A 79 -2.88 10.61 7.37
C GLY A 79 -3.71 11.84 7.69
N GLY A 80 -4.09 12.03 8.93
CA GLY A 80 -4.85 13.21 9.34
C GLY A 80 -5.63 12.98 10.64
N LYS A 81 -6.83 13.57 10.75
CA LYS A 81 -7.65 13.51 11.95
C LYS A 81 -8.16 12.10 12.30
N ALA A 82 -8.35 11.26 11.29
CA ALA A 82 -8.82 9.88 11.46
C ALA A 82 -7.76 8.88 10.98
N VAL A 83 -7.70 7.74 11.65
CA VAL A 83 -6.81 6.62 11.35
C VAL A 83 -7.63 5.53 10.64
N TYR A 84 -7.17 5.10 9.47
CA TYR A 84 -7.90 4.15 8.64
C TYR A 84 -7.05 2.88 8.39
N PRO A 85 -6.90 1.98 9.37
CA PRO A 85 -6.22 0.70 9.15
C PRO A 85 -6.97 -0.17 8.12
N SER A 86 -8.28 0.03 7.99
CA SER A 86 -9.10 -0.58 6.92
C SER A 86 -8.62 -0.22 5.52
N SER A 87 -8.18 1.03 5.28
CA SER A 87 -7.63 1.43 3.98
C SER A 87 -6.34 0.69 3.64
N VAL A 88 -5.51 0.40 4.65
CA VAL A 88 -4.31 -0.44 4.48
C VAL A 88 -4.72 -1.84 4.03
N LEU A 89 -5.61 -2.49 4.80
CA LEU A 89 -6.04 -3.87 4.52
C LEU A 89 -6.73 -3.97 3.14
N MET A 90 -7.66 -3.06 2.83
CA MET A 90 -8.43 -3.07 1.59
C MET A 90 -7.60 -2.76 0.34
N CYS A 91 -6.44 -2.12 0.48
CA CYS A 91 -5.56 -1.83 -0.65
C CYS A 91 -4.41 -2.84 -0.79
N ALA A 92 -3.80 -3.24 0.33
CA ALA A 92 -2.62 -4.12 0.30
C ALA A 92 -2.99 -5.61 0.13
N ILE A 93 -4.08 -6.08 0.76
CA ILE A 93 -4.49 -7.49 0.66
C ILE A 93 -4.85 -7.90 -0.77
N PRO A 94 -5.64 -7.13 -1.56
CA PRO A 94 -5.87 -7.47 -2.97
C PRO A 94 -4.58 -7.58 -3.78
N ALA A 95 -3.61 -6.68 -3.57
CA ALA A 95 -2.31 -6.75 -4.22
C ALA A 95 -1.55 -8.03 -3.83
N LYS A 96 -1.54 -8.39 -2.54
CA LYS A 96 -0.96 -9.64 -2.05
C LYS A 96 -1.64 -10.87 -2.66
N VAL A 97 -2.98 -10.91 -2.69
CA VAL A 97 -3.76 -12.02 -3.27
C VAL A 97 -3.50 -12.15 -4.77
N ALA A 98 -3.31 -11.03 -5.48
CA ALA A 98 -2.91 -11.03 -6.88
C ALA A 98 -1.49 -11.59 -7.11
N GLY A 99 -0.67 -11.68 -6.06
CA GLY A 99 0.71 -12.17 -6.13
C GLY A 99 1.75 -11.08 -6.35
N VAL A 100 1.41 -9.81 -6.11
CA VAL A 100 2.35 -8.68 -6.24
C VAL A 100 3.51 -8.85 -5.24
N PRO A 101 4.77 -8.94 -5.71
CA PRO A 101 5.91 -9.20 -4.82
C PRO A 101 6.32 -7.99 -3.99
N ARG A 102 6.10 -6.76 -4.49
CA ARG A 102 6.49 -5.53 -3.82
C ARG A 102 5.30 -4.62 -3.58
N ILE A 103 4.94 -4.42 -2.30
CA ILE A 103 3.82 -3.56 -1.86
C ILE A 103 4.40 -2.44 -1.00
N VAL A 104 4.34 -1.21 -1.50
CA VAL A 104 4.92 -0.01 -0.88
C VAL A 104 3.81 0.86 -0.31
N MET A 105 3.78 1.05 0.99
CA MET A 105 2.84 1.97 1.64
C MET A 105 3.46 3.36 1.82
N VAL A 106 2.72 4.39 1.46
CA VAL A 106 3.06 5.80 1.77
C VAL A 106 1.94 6.41 2.62
N THR A 107 2.31 7.14 3.65
CA THR A 107 1.37 7.85 4.53
C THR A 107 2.01 9.14 5.06
N PRO A 108 1.27 10.24 5.19
CA PRO A 108 1.81 11.49 5.71
C PRO A 108 2.43 11.30 7.11
N PRO A 109 3.60 11.90 7.36
CA PRO A 109 4.20 11.88 8.69
C PRO A 109 3.33 12.64 9.69
N GLN A 110 3.29 12.16 10.92
CA GLN A 110 2.61 12.81 12.04
C GLN A 110 3.62 13.15 13.15
N LYS A 111 3.30 14.12 13.99
CA LYS A 111 4.04 14.34 15.23
C LYS A 111 3.94 13.09 16.10
N GLY A 112 5.07 12.49 16.45
CA GLY A 112 5.11 11.23 17.22
C GLY A 112 5.17 9.95 16.37
N GLY A 113 5.30 10.06 15.05
CA GLY A 113 5.45 8.89 14.17
C GLY A 113 4.17 8.48 13.44
N ILE A 114 4.18 7.31 12.81
CA ILE A 114 3.00 6.73 12.19
C ILE A 114 2.14 6.06 13.27
N ASN A 115 0.83 6.20 13.14
CA ASN A 115 -0.10 5.57 14.08
C ASN A 115 0.10 4.04 14.12
N PRO A 116 0.21 3.44 15.32
CA PRO A 116 0.48 2.01 15.49
C PRO A 116 -0.50 1.08 14.75
N TYR A 117 -1.78 1.44 14.69
CA TYR A 117 -2.79 0.63 13.97
C TYR A 117 -2.50 0.53 12.47
N LEU A 118 -1.92 1.58 11.85
CA LEU A 118 -1.53 1.53 10.44
C LEU A 118 -0.33 0.61 10.23
N LEU A 119 0.65 0.63 11.14
CA LEU A 119 1.84 -0.23 11.08
C LEU A 119 1.47 -1.70 11.27
N VAL A 120 0.62 -2.00 12.25
CA VAL A 120 0.12 -3.37 12.49
C VAL A 120 -0.71 -3.86 11.31
N ALA A 121 -1.61 -3.04 10.76
CA ALA A 121 -2.38 -3.40 9.57
C ALA A 121 -1.48 -3.66 8.34
N ALA A 122 -0.42 -2.86 8.17
CA ALA A 122 0.56 -3.03 7.10
C ALA A 122 1.32 -4.35 7.23
N ASP A 123 1.74 -4.71 8.44
CA ASP A 123 2.40 -6.00 8.71
C ASP A 123 1.48 -7.19 8.45
N ILE A 124 0.24 -7.14 8.94
CA ILE A 124 -0.79 -8.18 8.69
C ILE A 124 -1.04 -8.34 7.19
N ALA A 125 -1.12 -7.23 6.45
CA ALA A 125 -1.33 -7.22 5.00
C ALA A 125 -0.07 -7.55 4.19
N ARG A 126 1.10 -7.76 4.86
CA ARG A 126 2.39 -8.06 4.21
C ARG A 126 2.91 -6.95 3.31
N VAL A 127 2.71 -5.70 3.71
CA VAL A 127 3.37 -4.56 3.08
C VAL A 127 4.89 -4.71 3.23
N THR A 128 5.63 -4.54 2.13
CA THR A 128 7.09 -4.78 2.09
C THR A 128 7.91 -3.56 2.50
N GLU A 129 7.37 -2.37 2.24
CA GLU A 129 8.04 -1.10 2.52
C GLU A 129 7.03 -0.04 2.98
N ILE A 130 7.40 0.76 3.96
CA ILE A 130 6.54 1.84 4.48
C ILE A 130 7.35 3.13 4.51
N TYR A 131 6.78 4.21 3.95
CA TYR A 131 7.42 5.53 3.91
C TYR A 131 6.54 6.63 4.50
N ARG A 132 7.17 7.53 5.28
CA ARG A 132 6.57 8.72 5.90
C ARG A 132 6.53 9.88 4.91
N VAL A 133 5.72 9.74 3.88
CA VAL A 133 5.51 10.78 2.87
C VAL A 133 4.06 10.79 2.43
N GLY A 134 3.45 11.96 2.33
CA GLY A 134 2.06 12.13 1.94
C GLY A 134 1.90 13.17 0.83
N GLY A 135 0.66 13.45 0.44
CA GLY A 135 0.34 14.47 -0.55
C GLY A 135 0.77 14.12 -1.98
N VAL A 136 0.85 15.15 -2.81
CA VAL A 136 1.23 15.05 -4.24
C VAL A 136 2.63 14.47 -4.41
N GLN A 137 3.57 14.87 -3.55
CA GLN A 137 4.96 14.40 -3.61
C GLN A 137 5.09 12.88 -3.37
N ALA A 138 4.21 12.29 -2.56
CA ALA A 138 4.19 10.84 -2.37
C ALA A 138 3.75 10.12 -3.65
N VAL A 139 2.73 10.63 -4.32
CA VAL A 139 2.24 10.09 -5.60
C VAL A 139 3.30 10.22 -6.69
N ALA A 140 3.95 11.39 -6.79
CA ALA A 140 5.03 11.61 -7.74
C ALA A 140 6.25 10.71 -7.48
N ALA A 141 6.63 10.53 -6.19
CA ALA A 141 7.73 9.64 -5.82
C ALA A 141 7.44 8.17 -6.18
N LEU A 142 6.21 7.71 -6.00
CA LEU A 142 5.80 6.37 -6.40
C LEU A 142 5.77 6.19 -7.93
N ALA A 143 5.34 7.21 -8.69
CA ALA A 143 5.21 7.13 -10.13
C ALA A 143 6.57 7.19 -10.85
N TYR A 144 7.43 8.12 -10.47
CA TYR A 144 8.72 8.35 -11.14
C TYR A 144 9.90 7.66 -10.47
N GLY A 145 9.77 7.33 -9.19
CA GLY A 145 10.90 6.91 -8.37
C GLY A 145 11.75 8.09 -7.86
N THR A 146 12.51 7.81 -6.84
CA THR A 146 13.53 8.70 -6.26
C THR A 146 14.71 7.85 -5.80
N ASN A 147 15.78 8.47 -5.30
CA ASN A 147 16.89 7.73 -4.69
C ASN A 147 16.48 6.90 -3.46
N THR A 148 15.36 7.23 -2.81
CA THR A 148 14.90 6.56 -1.58
C THR A 148 13.71 5.62 -1.85
N ILE A 149 12.81 6.00 -2.74
CA ILE A 149 11.57 5.27 -3.06
C ILE A 149 11.66 4.84 -4.52
N ALA A 150 11.80 3.56 -4.78
CA ALA A 150 11.77 3.05 -6.15
C ALA A 150 10.35 3.15 -6.72
N ARG A 151 10.24 3.39 -8.04
CA ARG A 151 8.94 3.50 -8.74
C ARG A 151 8.10 2.23 -8.58
N VAL A 152 6.80 2.39 -8.76
CA VAL A 152 5.82 1.29 -8.78
C VAL A 152 5.02 1.33 -10.08
N ASP A 153 4.40 0.20 -10.43
CA ASP A 153 3.62 0.08 -11.67
C ASP A 153 2.18 0.58 -11.50
N LYS A 154 1.67 0.53 -10.27
CA LYS A 154 0.29 0.95 -9.96
C LYS A 154 0.20 1.62 -8.60
N ILE A 155 -0.58 2.70 -8.52
CA ILE A 155 -0.84 3.42 -7.27
C ILE A 155 -2.32 3.29 -6.92
N VAL A 156 -2.60 2.73 -5.74
CA VAL A 156 -3.95 2.54 -5.20
C VAL A 156 -4.12 3.27 -3.87
N GLY A 157 -5.34 3.35 -3.39
CA GLY A 157 -5.68 3.94 -2.10
C GLY A 157 -6.42 5.27 -2.22
N PRO A 158 -7.23 5.61 -1.20
CA PRO A 158 -7.98 6.85 -1.13
C PRO A 158 -7.06 8.03 -0.87
N GLY A 159 -7.43 9.20 -1.34
CA GLY A 159 -6.72 10.45 -1.11
C GLY A 159 -7.64 11.65 -1.21
N ASN A 160 -7.17 12.81 -0.75
CA ASN A 160 -7.85 14.07 -0.94
C ASN A 160 -7.79 14.53 -2.42
N ILE A 161 -8.41 15.67 -2.72
CA ILE A 161 -8.46 16.22 -4.09
C ILE A 161 -7.06 16.40 -4.70
N TYR A 162 -6.05 16.78 -3.93
CA TYR A 162 -4.68 16.95 -4.42
C TYR A 162 -4.06 15.61 -4.83
N VAL A 163 -4.25 14.56 -4.03
CA VAL A 163 -3.78 13.20 -4.34
C VAL A 163 -4.53 12.63 -5.55
N ALA A 164 -5.84 12.82 -5.62
CA ALA A 164 -6.65 12.40 -6.77
C ALA A 164 -6.21 13.12 -8.07
N THR A 165 -5.96 14.42 -7.99
CA THR A 165 -5.46 15.21 -9.12
C THR A 165 -4.07 14.75 -9.55
N ALA A 166 -3.16 14.50 -8.60
CA ALA A 166 -1.84 13.98 -8.90
C ALA A 166 -1.91 12.62 -9.62
N LYS A 167 -2.75 11.69 -9.14
CA LYS A 167 -2.98 10.40 -9.81
C LYS A 167 -3.49 10.57 -11.24
N ARG A 168 -4.44 11.51 -11.45
CA ARG A 168 -4.97 11.79 -12.78
C ARG A 168 -3.92 12.32 -13.74
N LEU A 169 -3.06 13.24 -13.27
CA LEU A 169 -1.99 13.84 -14.09
C LEU A 169 -0.88 12.83 -14.42
N LEU A 170 -0.69 11.80 -13.60
CA LEU A 170 0.33 10.78 -13.77
C LEU A 170 -0.22 9.47 -14.37
N TYR A 171 -1.48 9.47 -14.79
CA TYR A 171 -2.09 8.28 -15.39
C TYR A 171 -1.46 7.99 -16.75
N GLY A 172 -0.93 6.78 -16.91
CA GLY A 172 -0.29 6.34 -18.15
C GLY A 172 1.18 6.75 -18.33
N THR A 173 1.84 7.21 -17.24
CA THR A 173 3.28 7.54 -17.24
C THR A 173 4.14 6.34 -16.83
#